data_4077491fadeb50ac89f2a44bafca63be
#
_entry.id   4077491fadeb50ac89f2a44bafca63be
#
_cell.length_a   1.000
_cell.length_b   1.000
_cell.length_c   1.000
_cell.angle_alpha   90.00
_cell.angle_beta   90.00
_cell.angle_gamma   90.00
#
_symmetry.space_group_name_H-M   'P 1'
#
loop_
_entity.id
_entity.type
_entity.pdbx_description
1 polymer ?
#
loop_
_entity_poly.entity_id
_entity_poly.type
_entity_poly.pdbx_seq_one_letter_code
_entity_poly.pdbx_strand_id
1 'polypeptide(L)'
;MKIKTDKDFLRKDCKPIEKNEVGFLVQKMYLEMKKRENSCYGIALNQLGILKKGFVINHNGIFKYYINPEILDFNGKEFENEKEGCLSLKVRGNVKRFDKITVTDERNGKQILKENEAVIFQHEFDHINGKLISDKNDTV
;
A
#
# COMPACT_ATOMS: atom_id res chain seq x y z
N MET A 1 -16.65 -4.69 -1.89
CA MET A 1 -16.66 -3.26 -1.50
C MET A 1 -16.18 -2.40 -2.66
N LYS A 2 -16.63 -1.19 -2.69
CA LYS A 2 -16.21 -0.23 -3.71
C LYS A 2 -14.93 0.47 -3.26
N ILE A 3 -13.96 0.60 -4.17
CA ILE A 3 -12.73 1.34 -3.89
C ILE A 3 -13.04 2.84 -3.74
N LYS A 4 -12.53 3.44 -2.69
CA LYS A 4 -12.68 4.88 -2.46
C LYS A 4 -11.85 5.67 -3.46
N THR A 5 -12.45 6.71 -4.03
CA THR A 5 -11.80 7.59 -5.00
C THR A 5 -11.76 9.05 -4.55
N ASP A 6 -12.43 9.39 -3.47
CA ASP A 6 -12.44 10.73 -2.89
C ASP A 6 -11.09 11.03 -2.24
N LYS A 7 -10.36 12.00 -2.81
CA LYS A 7 -9.03 12.37 -2.31
C LYS A 7 -9.08 12.90 -0.88
N ASP A 8 -10.13 13.62 -0.50
CA ASP A 8 -10.25 14.14 0.86
C ASP A 8 -10.36 12.99 1.87
N PHE A 9 -11.12 11.95 1.51
CA PHE A 9 -11.21 10.76 2.35
C PHE A 9 -9.86 10.03 2.43
N LEU A 10 -9.20 9.85 1.29
CA LEU A 10 -7.92 9.12 1.22
C LEU A 10 -6.78 9.83 1.95
N ARG A 11 -6.90 11.13 2.21
CA ARG A 11 -5.92 11.92 2.97
C ARG A 11 -6.19 11.95 4.46
N LYS A 12 -7.28 11.35 4.94
CA LYS A 12 -7.57 11.30 6.36
C LYS A 12 -6.57 10.43 7.10
N ASP A 13 -6.33 10.77 8.36
CA ASP A 13 -5.42 10.00 9.21
C ASP A 13 -5.94 8.58 9.41
N CYS A 14 -5.04 7.61 9.28
CA CYS A 14 -5.29 6.24 9.63
C CYS A 14 -4.80 5.96 11.04
N LYS A 15 -5.56 5.17 11.79
CA LYS A 15 -5.21 4.78 13.15
C LYS A 15 -4.58 3.39 13.15
N PRO A 16 -3.75 3.07 14.15
CA PRO A 16 -3.22 1.71 14.28
C PRO A 16 -4.33 0.69 14.37
N ILE A 17 -4.06 -0.49 13.84
CA ILE A 17 -4.95 -1.65 13.97
C ILE A 17 -4.78 -2.23 15.36
N GLU A 18 -5.90 -2.44 16.06
CA GLU A 18 -5.89 -3.10 17.36
C GLU A 18 -5.75 -4.61 17.18
N LYS A 19 -5.15 -5.27 18.16
CA LYS A 19 -4.89 -6.71 18.11
C LYS A 19 -6.16 -7.53 17.82
N ASN A 20 -7.27 -7.15 18.43
CA ASN A 20 -8.54 -7.84 18.23
C ASN A 20 -9.22 -7.58 16.89
N GLU A 21 -8.70 -6.64 16.10
CA GLU A 21 -9.22 -6.33 14.77
C GLU A 21 -8.49 -7.08 13.65
N VAL A 22 -7.31 -7.63 13.93
CA VAL A 22 -6.41 -8.18 12.90
C VAL A 22 -7.09 -9.26 12.07
N GLY A 23 -7.71 -10.25 12.71
CA GLY A 23 -8.34 -11.36 12.00
C GLY A 23 -9.41 -10.90 11.02
N PHE A 24 -10.29 -10.02 11.47
CA PHE A 24 -11.35 -9.45 10.63
C PHE A 24 -10.79 -8.66 9.46
N LEU A 25 -9.79 -7.82 9.72
CA LEU A 25 -9.23 -6.96 8.68
C LEU A 25 -8.39 -7.74 7.66
N VAL A 26 -7.67 -8.76 8.08
CA VAL A 26 -6.96 -9.66 7.15
C VAL A 26 -7.95 -10.37 6.24
N GLN A 27 -9.05 -10.88 6.79
CA GLN A 27 -10.10 -11.53 5.99
C GLN A 27 -10.69 -10.55 4.97
N LYS A 28 -10.95 -9.31 5.39
CA LYS A 28 -11.48 -8.26 4.52
C LYS A 28 -10.53 -7.97 3.37
N MET A 29 -9.25 -7.79 3.69
CA MET A 29 -8.22 -7.55 2.67
C MET A 29 -8.10 -8.72 1.70
N TYR A 30 -8.16 -9.95 2.21
CA TYR A 30 -8.11 -11.14 1.36
C TYR A 30 -9.26 -11.15 0.36
N LEU A 31 -10.49 -10.96 0.83
CA LEU A 31 -11.67 -11.01 -0.04
C LEU A 31 -11.62 -9.94 -1.13
N GLU A 32 -11.22 -8.72 -0.78
CA GLU A 32 -11.16 -7.63 -1.74
C GLU A 32 -10.00 -7.77 -2.74
N MET A 33 -8.85 -8.28 -2.28
CA MET A 33 -7.74 -8.57 -3.19
C MET A 33 -8.07 -9.72 -4.12
N LYS A 34 -8.72 -10.77 -3.62
CA LYS A 34 -9.10 -11.94 -4.42
C LYS A 34 -9.97 -11.55 -5.61
N LYS A 35 -10.89 -10.62 -5.42
CA LYS A 35 -11.74 -10.11 -6.51
C LYS A 35 -10.95 -9.42 -7.61
N ARG A 36 -9.76 -8.91 -7.29
CA ARG A 36 -8.95 -8.06 -8.17
C ARG A 36 -7.55 -8.61 -8.45
N GLU A 37 -7.32 -9.89 -8.14
CA GLU A 37 -5.96 -10.47 -8.19
C GLU A 37 -5.29 -10.39 -9.55
N ASN A 38 -6.06 -10.33 -10.64
CA ASN A 38 -5.50 -10.26 -11.99
C ASN A 38 -5.25 -8.82 -12.47
N SER A 39 -5.65 -7.82 -11.70
CA SER A 39 -5.56 -6.43 -12.14
C SER A 39 -5.00 -5.48 -11.08
N CYS A 40 -4.58 -6.02 -9.93
CA CYS A 40 -4.20 -5.19 -8.78
C CYS A 40 -3.00 -5.79 -8.05
N TYR A 41 -2.05 -4.93 -7.71
CA TYR A 41 -0.85 -5.34 -6.98
C TYR A 41 -0.93 -5.06 -5.47
N GLY A 42 -1.84 -4.22 -5.03
CA GLY A 42 -2.00 -3.91 -3.62
C GLY A 42 -3.24 -3.10 -3.32
N ILE A 43 -3.74 -3.22 -2.10
CA ILE A 43 -4.90 -2.46 -1.61
C ILE A 43 -4.63 -2.05 -0.16
N ALA A 44 -4.72 -0.76 0.12
CA ALA A 44 -4.67 -0.25 1.49
C ALA A 44 -6.07 -0.18 2.08
N LEU A 45 -6.17 -0.34 3.40
CA LEU A 45 -7.47 -0.35 4.08
C LEU A 45 -8.26 0.94 3.88
N ASN A 46 -7.60 2.08 3.81
CA ASN A 46 -8.33 3.33 3.57
C ASN A 46 -8.98 3.38 2.19
N GLN A 47 -8.44 2.68 1.21
CA GLN A 47 -9.10 2.54 -0.10
C GLN A 47 -10.40 1.73 0.00
N LEU A 48 -10.56 0.94 1.05
CA LEU A 48 -11.78 0.18 1.32
C LEU A 48 -12.72 0.91 2.29
N GLY A 49 -12.39 2.15 2.64
CA GLY A 49 -13.20 2.93 3.57
C GLY A 49 -12.89 2.70 5.04
N ILE A 50 -11.80 1.99 5.34
CA ILE A 50 -11.40 1.65 6.71
C ILE A 50 -10.12 2.42 7.05
N LEU A 51 -10.22 3.41 7.95
CA LEU A 51 -9.10 4.30 8.28
C LEU A 51 -8.17 3.66 9.31
N LYS A 52 -7.51 2.58 8.90
CA LYS A 52 -6.57 1.82 9.71
C LYS A 52 -5.27 1.58 8.95
N LYS A 53 -4.17 1.43 9.68
CA LYS A 53 -2.82 1.27 9.11
C LYS A 53 -2.56 -0.18 8.72
N GLY A 54 -3.06 -0.57 7.58
CA GLY A 54 -2.81 -1.90 7.05
C GLY A 54 -3.03 -1.95 5.56
N PHE A 55 -2.38 -2.91 4.92
CA PHE A 55 -2.57 -3.15 3.49
C PHE A 55 -2.19 -4.58 3.13
N VAL A 56 -2.60 -4.99 1.94
CA VAL A 56 -2.26 -6.27 1.35
C VAL A 56 -1.52 -6.04 0.05
N ILE A 57 -0.52 -6.86 -0.21
CA ILE A 57 0.25 -6.86 -1.46
C ILE A 57 0.05 -8.20 -2.15
N ASN A 58 -0.17 -8.17 -3.46
CA ASN A 58 -0.14 -9.33 -4.32
C ASN A 58 1.22 -9.38 -5.00
N HIS A 59 2.11 -10.24 -4.49
CA HIS A 59 3.44 -10.43 -5.03
C HIS A 59 3.49 -11.78 -5.74
N ASN A 60 3.44 -11.77 -7.08
CA ASN A 60 3.47 -12.97 -7.90
C ASN A 60 2.39 -13.99 -7.50
N GLY A 61 1.19 -13.52 -7.19
CA GLY A 61 0.06 -14.37 -6.82
C GLY A 61 -0.01 -14.72 -5.34
N ILE A 62 1.00 -14.33 -4.56
CA ILE A 62 1.03 -14.55 -3.12
C ILE A 62 0.58 -13.28 -2.41
N PHE A 63 -0.46 -13.37 -1.58
CA PHE A 63 -0.97 -12.24 -0.82
C PHE A 63 -0.21 -12.11 0.49
N LYS A 64 0.35 -10.93 0.72
CA LYS A 64 1.08 -10.61 1.95
C LYS A 64 0.38 -9.46 2.67
N TYR A 65 0.14 -9.62 3.95
CA TYR A 65 -0.62 -8.67 4.77
C TYR A 65 0.33 -7.95 5.73
N TYR A 66 0.18 -6.63 5.82
CA TYR A 66 1.02 -5.79 6.69
C TYR A 66 0.14 -5.04 7.67
N ILE A 67 0.44 -5.18 8.95
CA ILE A 67 -0.32 -4.63 10.07
C ILE A 67 0.55 -3.62 10.82
N ASN A 68 0.11 -2.36 10.85
CA ASN A 68 0.86 -1.26 11.46
C ASN A 68 2.31 -1.22 10.95
N PRO A 69 2.50 -1.15 9.62
CA PRO A 69 3.84 -1.22 9.04
C PRO A 69 4.64 0.06 9.23
N GLU A 70 5.96 -0.10 9.25
CA GLU A 70 6.92 1.00 9.29
C GLU A 70 8.04 0.75 8.29
N ILE A 71 8.56 1.81 7.67
CA ILE A 71 9.78 1.72 6.88
C ILE A 71 10.93 2.14 7.78
N LEU A 72 11.88 1.23 8.01
CA LEU A 72 13.02 1.48 8.89
C LEU A 72 14.20 2.11 8.15
N ASP A 73 14.38 1.77 6.87
CA ASP A 73 15.50 2.27 6.10
C ASP A 73 15.22 2.14 4.59
N PHE A 74 15.74 3.09 3.84
CA PHE A 74 15.73 3.09 2.38
C PHE A 74 17.14 2.70 1.91
N ASN A 75 17.40 1.39 1.84
CA ASN A 75 18.73 0.83 1.62
C ASN A 75 19.21 0.88 0.17
N GLY A 76 18.28 0.99 -0.77
CA GLY A 76 18.60 0.86 -2.18
C GLY A 76 18.78 2.18 -2.88
N LYS A 77 18.78 2.12 -4.21
CA LYS A 77 18.87 3.31 -5.06
C LYS A 77 17.48 3.88 -5.28
N GLU A 78 17.41 5.21 -5.27
CA GLU A 78 16.21 5.92 -5.69
C GLU A 78 16.13 5.92 -7.21
N PHE A 79 14.96 5.67 -7.74
CA PHE A 79 14.70 5.72 -9.17
C PHE A 79 13.31 6.28 -9.43
N GLU A 80 13.05 6.69 -10.65
CA GLU A 80 11.74 7.18 -11.05
C GLU A 80 10.91 6.02 -11.60
N ASN A 81 9.84 5.66 -10.90
CA ASN A 81 8.90 4.63 -11.35
C ASN A 81 7.87 5.32 -12.25
N GLU A 82 8.03 5.11 -13.56
CA GLU A 82 7.20 5.79 -14.54
C GLU A 82 5.79 5.22 -14.62
N LYS A 83 4.81 6.12 -14.76
CA LYS A 83 3.39 5.78 -14.97
C LYS A 83 2.83 4.84 -13.92
N GLU A 84 3.20 5.07 -12.67
CA GLU A 84 2.64 4.30 -11.56
C GLU A 84 1.14 4.54 -11.45
N GLY A 85 0.37 3.46 -11.38
CA GLY A 85 -1.08 3.53 -11.31
C GLY A 85 -1.62 3.21 -9.92
N CYS A 86 -2.89 3.54 -9.71
CA CYS A 86 -3.57 3.32 -8.44
C CYS A 86 -5.06 3.05 -8.72
N LEU A 87 -5.66 2.14 -7.94
CA LEU A 87 -7.10 1.83 -8.06
C LEU A 87 -8.00 3.03 -7.77
N SER A 88 -7.53 3.94 -6.92
CA SER A 88 -8.31 5.10 -6.49
C SER A 88 -8.24 6.29 -7.45
N LEU A 89 -7.24 6.32 -8.32
CA LEU A 89 -7.00 7.46 -9.19
C LEU A 89 -7.02 7.04 -10.65
N LYS A 90 -7.61 7.88 -11.49
CA LYS A 90 -7.68 7.63 -12.94
C LYS A 90 -6.38 7.99 -13.65
N VAL A 91 -5.58 8.88 -13.06
CA VAL A 91 -4.31 9.32 -13.64
C VAL A 91 -3.17 8.45 -13.14
N ARG A 92 -2.11 8.37 -13.95
CA ARG A 92 -0.86 7.75 -13.55
C ARG A 92 0.17 8.83 -13.28
N GLY A 93 1.14 8.53 -12.45
CA GLY A 93 2.18 9.47 -12.08
C GLY A 93 3.55 8.85 -12.15
N ASN A 94 4.57 9.71 -12.36
CA ASN A 94 5.95 9.31 -12.24
C ASN A 94 6.39 9.56 -10.81
N VAL A 95 6.71 8.52 -10.06
CA VAL A 95 6.94 8.60 -8.62
C VAL A 95 8.34 8.11 -8.31
N LYS A 96 9.05 8.85 -7.47
CA LYS A 96 10.36 8.39 -6.98
C LYS A 96 10.15 7.29 -5.96
N ARG A 97 10.85 6.17 -6.16
CA ARG A 97 10.81 4.99 -5.29
C ARG A 97 12.21 4.49 -5.05
N PHE A 98 12.39 3.73 -3.98
CA PHE A 98 13.65 3.04 -3.70
C PHE A 98 13.52 1.58 -4.09
N ASP A 99 14.57 1.01 -4.69
CA ASP A 99 14.55 -0.37 -5.16
C ASP A 99 14.79 -1.41 -4.07
N LYS A 100 15.14 -0.95 -2.86
CA LYS A 100 15.36 -1.83 -1.70
C LYS A 100 15.06 -1.06 -0.43
N ILE A 101 14.25 -1.64 0.44
CA ILE A 101 13.87 -1.04 1.71
C ILE A 101 13.89 -2.08 2.83
N THR A 102 14.11 -1.61 4.05
CA THR A 102 13.95 -2.43 5.25
C THR A 102 12.67 -1.98 5.95
N VAL A 103 11.79 -2.93 6.23
CA VAL A 103 10.48 -2.65 6.81
C VAL A 103 10.24 -3.54 8.03
N THR A 104 9.26 -3.18 8.82
CA THR A 104 8.75 -4.03 9.89
C THR A 104 7.25 -3.85 10.01
N ASP A 105 6.57 -4.86 10.51
CA ASP A 105 5.17 -4.76 10.87
C ASP A 105 4.85 -5.79 11.95
N GLU A 106 3.65 -5.70 12.54
CA GLU A 106 3.29 -6.56 13.68
C GLU A 106 3.04 -8.02 13.31
N ARG A 107 2.73 -8.28 12.05
CA ARG A 107 2.44 -9.64 11.58
C ARG A 107 3.69 -10.40 11.13
N ASN A 108 4.58 -9.73 10.41
CA ASN A 108 5.71 -10.38 9.73
C ASN A 108 7.07 -10.10 10.37
N GLY A 109 7.15 -9.08 11.23
CA GLY A 109 8.43 -8.65 11.77
C GLY A 109 9.28 -7.92 10.74
N LYS A 110 10.60 -7.89 10.97
CA LYS A 110 11.54 -7.16 10.13
C LYS A 110 11.81 -7.92 8.83
N GLN A 111 11.77 -7.22 7.70
CA GLN A 111 12.02 -7.79 6.37
C GLN A 111 12.78 -6.80 5.51
N ILE A 112 13.52 -7.35 4.54
CA ILE A 112 14.15 -6.58 3.47
C ILE A 112 13.38 -6.87 2.20
N LEU A 113 12.84 -5.84 1.57
CA LEU A 113 12.07 -5.96 0.32
C LEU A 113 12.86 -5.33 -0.83
N LYS A 114 12.75 -5.92 -2.00
CA LYS A 114 13.51 -5.50 -3.19
C LYS A 114 12.60 -5.38 -4.41
N GLU A 115 13.02 -4.54 -5.34
CA GLU A 115 12.42 -4.41 -6.67
C GLU A 115 10.91 -4.15 -6.61
N ASN A 116 10.10 -4.89 -7.35
CA ASN A 116 8.67 -4.64 -7.44
C ASN A 116 7.97 -4.73 -6.09
N GLU A 117 8.37 -5.68 -5.24
CA GLU A 117 7.79 -5.81 -3.91
C GLU A 117 8.04 -4.56 -3.07
N ALA A 118 9.26 -4.01 -3.14
CA ALA A 118 9.60 -2.77 -2.45
C ALA A 118 8.78 -1.59 -2.98
N VAL A 119 8.60 -1.50 -4.28
CA VAL A 119 7.82 -0.43 -4.91
C VAL A 119 6.36 -0.49 -4.48
N ILE A 120 5.75 -1.67 -4.53
CA ILE A 120 4.35 -1.85 -4.15
C ILE A 120 4.16 -1.52 -2.67
N PHE A 121 5.07 -1.96 -1.81
CA PHE A 121 5.01 -1.64 -0.38
C PHE A 121 5.03 -0.13 -0.16
N GLN A 122 5.93 0.59 -0.82
CA GLN A 122 6.03 2.05 -0.68
C GLN A 122 4.75 2.75 -1.15
N HIS A 123 4.15 2.28 -2.24
CA HIS A 123 2.89 2.81 -2.74
C HIS A 123 1.77 2.67 -1.69
N GLU A 124 1.61 1.47 -1.13
CA GLU A 124 0.57 1.23 -0.13
C GLU A 124 0.87 1.93 1.20
N PHE A 125 2.14 2.02 1.56
CA PHE A 125 2.57 2.75 2.75
C PHE A 125 2.22 4.25 2.63
N ASP A 126 2.38 4.82 1.44
CA ASP A 126 1.95 6.18 1.18
C ASP A 126 0.44 6.34 1.43
N HIS A 127 -0.37 5.39 0.95
CA HIS A 127 -1.82 5.45 1.14
C HIS A 127 -2.22 5.54 2.61
N ILE A 128 -1.64 4.70 3.46
CA ILE A 128 -2.01 4.72 4.88
C ILE A 128 -1.47 5.95 5.62
N ASN A 129 -0.61 6.72 4.97
CA ASN A 129 -0.12 8.00 5.49
C ASN A 129 -0.75 9.20 4.76
N GLY A 130 -1.82 8.95 4.03
CA GLY A 130 -2.60 10.00 3.37
C GLY A 130 -1.93 10.61 2.15
N LYS A 131 -0.95 9.92 1.56
CA LYS A 131 -0.22 10.39 0.39
C LYS A 131 -0.67 9.66 -0.86
N LEU A 132 -0.88 10.40 -1.93
CA LEU A 132 -1.31 9.86 -3.22
C LEU A 132 -0.23 10.09 -4.26
N ILE A 133 -0.25 9.30 -5.34
CA ILE A 133 0.74 9.47 -6.41
C ILE A 133 0.69 10.87 -7.02
N SER A 134 -0.50 11.49 -7.08
CA SER A 134 -0.67 12.86 -7.57
C SER A 134 -0.01 13.92 -6.68
N ASP A 135 0.31 13.58 -5.44
CA ASP A 135 0.99 14.49 -4.50
C ASP A 135 2.50 14.45 -4.63
N LYS A 136 3.05 13.38 -5.21
CA LYS A 136 4.48 13.11 -5.13
C LYS A 136 5.27 13.65 -6.30
N ASN A 137 4.65 13.75 -7.47
CA ASN A 137 5.33 14.31 -8.61
C ASN A 137 4.36 14.59 -9.76
N ASP A 138 4.91 14.73 -10.97
CA ASP A 138 4.14 15.06 -12.16
C ASP A 138 3.22 13.91 -12.56
N THR A 139 1.95 14.22 -12.74
CA THR A 139 0.99 13.26 -13.28
C THR A 139 1.12 13.18 -14.81
N VAL A 140 0.83 12.02 -15.32
CA VAL A 140 0.88 11.76 -16.77
C VAL A 140 -0.46 11.29 -17.31
#